data_720c8b3d775255f96571a09b7279461d
#
_entry.id   720c8b3d775255f96571a09b7279461d
#
_cell.length_a   1.000
_cell.length_b   1.000
_cell.length_c   1.000
_cell.angle_alpha   90.00
_cell.angle_beta   90.00
_cell.angle_gamma   90.00
#
_symmetry.space_group_name_H-M   'P 1'
#
loop_
_entity.id
_entity.type
_entity.pdbx_description
1 polymer ?
#
loop_
_entity_poly.entity_id
_entity_poly.type
_entity_poly.pdbx_seq_one_letter_code
_entity_poly.pdbx_strand_id
1 'polypeptide(L)'
;MSWSKSPGCTGYNITYTGIGKNSKAFFKKTDYKKTSITVNRSYFKNNRNIILVNIAANYKTGATEATQIVLSLDNRPPKMKKKRLNIKKKQISFEKMLIPVDIVQYSKNKSFKNAKTVWDKKGGGLKAIKKLKPNTTYYIRYSITTDVSTLKGYKKIGGIWSKTIKVKTKNNTFYIRYHSHY
;
A
#
# COMPACT_ATOMS: atom_id res chain seq x y z
N MET A 1 -9.47 14.93 -10.62
CA MET A 1 -8.17 14.98 -9.97
C MET A 1 -7.53 16.32 -10.30
N SER A 2 -6.94 16.99 -9.32
CA SER A 2 -6.26 18.27 -9.48
C SER A 2 -4.96 18.26 -8.69
N TRP A 3 -4.02 19.12 -9.07
CA TRP A 3 -2.73 19.32 -8.40
C TRP A 3 -2.33 20.80 -8.44
N SER A 4 -1.39 21.17 -7.59
CA SER A 4 -0.85 22.54 -7.57
C SER A 4 0.05 22.78 -8.77
N LYS A 5 0.03 24.00 -9.30
CA LYS A 5 0.93 24.37 -10.39
C LYS A 5 2.37 24.41 -9.89
N SER A 6 3.27 23.72 -10.59
CA SER A 6 4.70 23.82 -10.30
C SER A 6 5.25 25.14 -10.82
N PRO A 7 5.97 25.93 -10.02
CA PRO A 7 6.57 27.19 -10.46
C PRO A 7 7.49 26.99 -11.66
N GLY A 8 7.38 27.84 -12.67
CA GLY A 8 8.25 27.79 -13.86
C GLY A 8 7.99 26.63 -14.85
N CYS A 9 7.02 25.73 -14.57
CA CYS A 9 6.71 24.65 -15.49
C CYS A 9 6.00 25.15 -16.76
N THR A 10 6.33 24.51 -17.88
CA THR A 10 5.75 24.79 -19.19
C THR A 10 4.53 23.91 -19.50
N GLY A 11 4.35 22.83 -18.80
CA GLY A 11 3.25 21.87 -18.95
C GLY A 11 3.51 20.60 -18.15
N TYR A 12 2.66 19.56 -18.37
CA TYR A 12 2.74 18.30 -17.65
C TYR A 12 2.68 17.12 -18.61
N ASN A 13 3.46 16.09 -18.30
CA ASN A 13 3.31 14.77 -18.90
C ASN A 13 2.52 13.88 -17.93
N ILE A 14 1.41 13.31 -18.40
CA ILE A 14 0.52 12.49 -17.57
C ILE A 14 0.46 11.10 -18.15
N THR A 15 0.74 10.09 -17.34
CA THR A 15 0.69 8.69 -17.75
C THR A 15 -0.14 7.89 -16.76
N TYR A 16 -1.06 7.05 -17.26
CA TYR A 16 -1.82 6.10 -16.47
C TYR A 16 -1.32 4.69 -16.76
N THR A 17 -0.96 3.98 -15.71
CA THR A 17 -0.47 2.60 -15.77
C THR A 17 -1.35 1.72 -14.88
N GLY A 18 -1.88 0.64 -15.42
CA GLY A 18 -2.62 -0.36 -14.62
C GLY A 18 -1.64 -1.18 -13.78
N ILE A 19 -2.07 -1.56 -12.56
CA ILE A 19 -1.29 -2.44 -11.69
C ILE A 19 -1.77 -3.88 -11.87
N GLY A 20 -0.87 -4.80 -12.24
CA GLY A 20 -1.19 -6.22 -12.43
C GLY A 20 -0.19 -6.94 -13.34
N LYS A 21 -0.55 -8.13 -13.82
CA LYS A 21 0.29 -8.94 -14.71
C LYS A 21 0.72 -8.22 -16.00
N ASN A 22 -0.04 -7.22 -16.44
CA ASN A 22 0.21 -6.42 -17.64
C ASN A 22 0.24 -4.93 -17.29
N SER A 23 1.24 -4.51 -16.53
CA SER A 23 1.45 -3.11 -16.13
C SER A 23 1.93 -2.23 -17.29
N LYS A 24 1.16 -2.15 -18.36
CA LYS A 24 1.43 -1.25 -19.49
C LYS A 24 0.70 0.08 -19.29
N ALA A 25 1.34 1.17 -19.69
CA ALA A 25 0.69 2.46 -19.82
C ALA A 25 -0.44 2.35 -20.86
N PHE A 26 -1.63 2.80 -20.51
CA PHE A 26 -2.82 2.75 -21.38
C PHE A 26 -3.39 4.13 -21.70
N PHE A 27 -2.85 5.16 -21.06
CA PHE A 27 -3.19 6.55 -21.31
C PHE A 27 -1.94 7.40 -21.15
N LYS A 28 -1.74 8.32 -22.09
CA LYS A 28 -0.65 9.28 -22.06
C LYS A 28 -1.13 10.63 -22.60
N LYS A 29 -0.82 11.70 -21.87
CA LYS A 29 -0.90 13.07 -22.36
C LYS A 29 0.44 13.74 -22.17
N THR A 30 0.91 14.43 -23.20
CA THR A 30 2.13 15.20 -23.17
C THR A 30 1.80 16.69 -23.23
N ASP A 31 2.64 17.49 -22.64
CA ASP A 31 2.55 18.97 -22.65
C ASP A 31 1.17 19.53 -22.25
N TYR A 32 0.53 18.88 -21.28
CA TYR A 32 -0.78 19.25 -20.78
C TYR A 32 -0.70 20.52 -19.93
N LYS A 33 -1.47 21.55 -20.30
CA LYS A 33 -1.36 22.90 -19.70
C LYS A 33 -2.22 23.12 -18.46
N LYS A 34 -3.20 22.26 -18.20
CA LYS A 34 -4.09 22.39 -17.05
C LYS A 34 -3.55 21.67 -15.83
N THR A 35 -3.96 22.07 -14.64
CA THR A 35 -3.65 21.46 -13.35
C THR A 35 -4.78 20.55 -12.83
N SER A 36 -5.70 20.18 -13.71
CA SER A 36 -6.76 19.23 -13.39
C SER A 36 -7.08 18.35 -14.58
N ILE A 37 -7.47 17.10 -14.31
CA ILE A 37 -7.88 16.15 -15.33
C ILE A 37 -9.02 15.27 -14.84
N THR A 38 -10.01 15.03 -15.71
CA THR A 38 -11.08 14.08 -15.41
C THR A 38 -10.57 12.65 -15.63
N VAL A 39 -10.68 11.82 -14.61
CA VAL A 39 -10.35 10.38 -14.70
C VAL A 39 -11.62 9.62 -15.04
N ASN A 40 -11.67 9.07 -16.25
CA ASN A 40 -12.84 8.32 -16.70
C ASN A 40 -12.93 6.96 -15.96
N ARG A 41 -14.12 6.62 -15.46
CA ARG A 41 -14.38 5.32 -14.82
C ARG A 41 -14.08 4.14 -15.75
N SER A 42 -14.19 4.32 -17.07
CA SER A 42 -13.85 3.31 -18.07
C SER A 42 -12.39 2.85 -18.01
N TYR A 43 -11.48 3.67 -17.47
CA TYR A 43 -10.06 3.32 -17.30
C TYR A 43 -9.85 2.16 -16.32
N PHE A 44 -10.83 1.90 -15.44
CA PHE A 44 -10.80 0.81 -14.46
C PHE A 44 -11.41 -0.51 -15.00
N LYS A 45 -11.66 -0.62 -16.30
CA LYS A 45 -12.12 -1.87 -16.94
C LYS A 45 -11.03 -2.95 -16.94
N ASN A 46 -11.41 -4.21 -17.19
CA ASN A 46 -10.51 -5.34 -17.40
C ASN A 46 -9.61 -5.67 -16.19
N ASN A 47 -10.21 -5.78 -15.01
CA ASN A 47 -9.50 -6.11 -13.74
C ASN A 47 -8.46 -5.07 -13.30
N ARG A 48 -8.50 -3.87 -13.85
CA ARG A 48 -7.69 -2.73 -13.40
C ARG A 48 -8.42 -1.98 -12.30
N ASN A 49 -8.39 -2.51 -11.09
CA ASN A 49 -9.01 -1.84 -9.93
C ASN A 49 -8.13 -0.72 -9.35
N ILE A 50 -6.88 -0.67 -9.76
CA ILE A 50 -5.89 0.33 -9.31
C ILE A 50 -5.14 0.84 -10.54
N ILE A 51 -4.97 2.15 -10.58
CA ILE A 51 -4.22 2.87 -11.60
C ILE A 51 -3.14 3.68 -10.90
N LEU A 52 -1.91 3.57 -11.40
CA LEU A 52 -0.84 4.51 -11.10
C LEU A 52 -0.94 5.68 -12.07
N VAL A 53 -1.00 6.87 -11.54
CA VAL A 53 -0.94 8.11 -12.30
C VAL A 53 0.38 8.79 -12.01
N ASN A 54 1.20 8.92 -13.04
CA ASN A 54 2.41 9.73 -12.99
C ASN A 54 2.11 11.10 -13.61
N ILE A 55 2.42 12.16 -12.90
CA ILE A 55 2.34 13.54 -13.36
C ILE A 55 3.75 14.11 -13.27
N ALA A 56 4.36 14.38 -14.40
CA ALA A 56 5.68 14.99 -14.49
C ALA A 56 5.56 16.42 -15.01
N ALA A 57 6.11 17.38 -14.27
CA ALA A 57 6.18 18.76 -14.71
C ALA A 57 7.30 18.92 -15.74
N ASN A 58 7.03 19.60 -16.86
CA ASN A 58 8.01 19.90 -17.89
C ASN A 58 8.56 21.31 -17.67
N TYR A 59 9.85 21.48 -17.81
CA TYR A 59 10.54 22.77 -17.73
C TYR A 59 11.32 23.05 -19.02
N LYS A 60 11.61 24.31 -19.33
CA LYS A 60 12.43 24.70 -20.48
C LYS A 60 13.81 24.05 -20.42
N THR A 61 14.34 23.78 -19.26
CA THR A 61 15.64 23.11 -19.04
C THR A 61 15.62 21.62 -19.33
N GLY A 62 14.46 21.04 -19.65
CA GLY A 62 14.30 19.59 -19.84
C GLY A 62 14.19 18.78 -18.53
N ALA A 63 14.39 19.41 -17.37
CA ALA A 63 14.21 18.74 -16.08
C ALA A 63 12.72 18.39 -15.85
N THR A 64 12.47 17.23 -15.24
CA THR A 64 11.13 16.79 -14.90
C THR A 64 11.08 16.33 -13.46
N GLU A 65 10.12 16.86 -12.70
CA GLU A 65 9.75 16.30 -11.39
C GLU A 65 8.46 15.49 -11.55
N ALA A 66 8.49 14.24 -11.13
CA ALA A 66 7.35 13.36 -11.26
C ALA A 66 6.70 13.06 -9.90
N THR A 67 5.39 13.26 -9.82
CA THR A 67 4.56 12.83 -8.70
C THR A 67 3.76 11.61 -9.12
N GLN A 68 3.76 10.58 -8.27
CA GLN A 68 2.99 9.37 -8.49
C GLN A 68 1.78 9.33 -7.57
N ILE A 69 0.60 9.11 -8.14
CA ILE A 69 -0.67 9.01 -7.42
C ILE A 69 -1.28 7.64 -7.69
N VAL A 70 -1.79 7.01 -6.65
CA VAL A 70 -2.52 5.74 -6.74
C VAL A 70 -4.02 6.03 -6.71
N LEU A 71 -4.72 5.66 -7.78
CA LEU A 71 -6.18 5.73 -7.85
C LEU A 71 -6.77 4.33 -7.72
N SER A 72 -7.79 4.17 -6.88
CA SER A 72 -8.56 2.93 -6.73
C SER A 72 -10.05 3.20 -6.91
N LEU A 73 -10.73 2.32 -7.67
CA LEU A 73 -12.16 2.41 -7.92
C LEU A 73 -12.99 2.28 -6.63
N ASP A 74 -12.53 1.43 -5.72
CA ASP A 74 -13.20 1.15 -4.44
C ASP A 74 -12.68 2.04 -3.31
N ASN A 75 -11.80 3.00 -3.59
CA ASN A 75 -11.06 3.75 -2.58
C ASN A 75 -10.40 2.85 -1.51
N ARG A 76 -10.24 1.56 -1.77
CA ARG A 76 -9.68 0.59 -0.84
C ARG A 76 -8.57 -0.22 -1.49
N PRO A 77 -7.43 -0.37 -0.82
CA PRO A 77 -6.41 -1.28 -1.27
C PRO A 77 -6.96 -2.72 -1.40
N PRO A 78 -6.48 -3.52 -2.37
CA PRO A 78 -6.96 -4.88 -2.54
C PRO A 78 -6.72 -5.72 -1.28
N LYS A 79 -7.58 -6.73 -1.06
CA LYS A 79 -7.43 -7.65 0.07
C LYS A 79 -6.10 -8.39 -0.03
N MET A 80 -5.34 -8.37 1.04
CA MET A 80 -4.09 -9.14 1.15
C MET A 80 -4.38 -10.64 1.10
N LYS A 81 -3.69 -11.38 0.24
CA LYS A 81 -3.84 -12.85 0.16
C LYS A 81 -2.99 -13.50 1.24
N LYS A 82 -3.55 -14.46 2.02
CA LYS A 82 -2.82 -15.19 3.08
C LYS A 82 -1.52 -15.82 2.59
N LYS A 83 -1.49 -16.36 1.37
CA LYS A 83 -0.29 -16.95 0.76
C LYS A 83 0.87 -15.97 0.58
N ARG A 84 0.63 -14.68 0.72
CA ARG A 84 1.65 -13.62 0.69
C ARG A 84 2.15 -13.24 2.09
N LEU A 85 1.74 -13.98 3.10
CA LEU A 85 2.14 -13.76 4.49
C LEU A 85 2.97 -14.94 4.97
N ASN A 86 4.19 -14.66 5.42
CA ASN A 86 4.96 -15.63 6.17
C ASN A 86 4.66 -15.45 7.67
N ILE A 87 3.91 -16.39 8.24
CA ILE A 87 3.42 -16.33 9.60
C ILE A 87 4.33 -17.17 10.49
N LYS A 88 5.00 -16.51 11.44
CA LYS A 88 5.88 -17.11 12.45
C LYS A 88 5.27 -16.95 13.85
N LYS A 89 5.97 -17.46 14.89
CA LYS A 89 5.53 -17.39 16.31
C LYS A 89 5.33 -15.94 16.80
N LYS A 90 6.29 -15.05 16.52
CA LYS A 90 6.30 -13.66 17.01
C LYS A 90 6.34 -12.61 15.90
N GLN A 91 6.11 -13.03 14.66
CA GLN A 91 6.24 -12.16 13.48
C GLN A 91 5.30 -12.59 12.36
N ILE A 92 4.82 -11.60 11.60
CA ILE A 92 4.14 -11.78 10.32
C ILE A 92 4.88 -10.93 9.30
N SER A 93 5.50 -11.56 8.31
CA SER A 93 6.21 -10.88 7.23
C SER A 93 5.34 -10.79 5.98
N PHE A 94 5.55 -9.74 5.19
CA PHE A 94 4.87 -9.49 3.93
C PHE A 94 5.80 -9.89 2.79
N GLU A 95 5.44 -10.93 2.02
CA GLU A 95 6.23 -11.38 0.89
C GLU A 95 5.81 -10.62 -0.35
N LYS A 96 6.81 -10.17 -1.13
CA LYS A 96 6.70 -9.49 -2.43
C LYS A 96 5.28 -9.04 -2.81
N MET A 97 4.82 -7.97 -2.23
CA MET A 97 3.59 -7.31 -2.65
C MET A 97 3.86 -6.59 -3.98
N LEU A 98 2.89 -6.62 -4.89
CA LEU A 98 2.96 -5.87 -6.16
C LEU A 98 3.02 -4.36 -5.92
N ILE A 99 2.52 -3.93 -4.77
CA ILE A 99 2.53 -2.55 -4.31
C ILE A 99 3.14 -2.56 -2.91
N PRO A 100 4.09 -1.68 -2.60
CA PRO A 100 4.61 -1.55 -1.25
C PRO A 100 3.48 -1.35 -0.24
N VAL A 101 3.57 -2.01 0.89
CA VAL A 101 2.64 -1.82 2.01
C VAL A 101 3.29 -0.82 2.95
N ASP A 102 2.80 0.41 2.98
CA ASP A 102 3.44 1.47 3.75
C ASP A 102 2.93 1.51 5.18
N ILE A 103 1.63 1.25 5.37
CA ILE A 103 0.97 1.31 6.67
C ILE A 103 0.20 0.03 6.92
N VAL A 104 0.42 -0.58 8.07
CA VAL A 104 -0.34 -1.74 8.55
C VAL A 104 -0.95 -1.41 9.89
N GLN A 105 -2.22 -1.72 10.03
CA GLN A 105 -2.92 -1.71 11.32
C GLN A 105 -3.27 -3.14 11.71
N TYR A 106 -3.01 -3.49 12.97
CA TYR A 106 -3.32 -4.81 13.49
C TYR A 106 -3.89 -4.76 14.90
N SER A 107 -4.80 -5.68 15.19
CA SER A 107 -5.45 -5.80 16.49
C SER A 107 -5.81 -7.25 16.78
N LYS A 108 -6.00 -7.59 18.04
CA LYS A 108 -6.66 -8.83 18.46
C LYS A 108 -8.19 -8.76 18.32
N ASN A 109 -8.72 -7.55 18.23
CA ASN A 109 -10.15 -7.28 18.08
C ASN A 109 -10.51 -7.03 16.62
N LYS A 110 -11.56 -7.68 16.12
CA LYS A 110 -12.07 -7.54 14.75
C LYS A 110 -12.51 -6.11 14.43
N SER A 111 -13.00 -5.36 15.42
CA SER A 111 -13.40 -3.95 15.26
C SER A 111 -12.21 -2.98 15.27
N PHE A 112 -10.98 -3.47 15.42
CA PHE A 112 -9.77 -2.66 15.55
C PHE A 112 -9.76 -1.71 16.77
N LYS A 113 -10.57 -1.99 17.81
CA LYS A 113 -10.44 -1.34 19.11
C LYS A 113 -9.01 -1.57 19.64
N ASN A 114 -8.33 -0.52 20.08
CA ASN A 114 -6.93 -0.54 20.55
C ASN A 114 -5.94 -1.13 19.52
N ALA A 115 -6.17 -0.87 18.25
CA ALA A 115 -5.29 -1.33 17.18
C ALA A 115 -3.92 -0.63 17.23
N LYS A 116 -2.88 -1.39 16.92
CA LYS A 116 -1.54 -0.87 16.72
C LYS A 116 -1.33 -0.56 15.23
N THR A 117 -0.72 0.59 14.94
CA THR A 117 -0.35 0.99 13.59
C THR A 117 1.16 0.95 13.45
N VAL A 118 1.64 0.32 12.39
CA VAL A 118 3.05 0.27 12.00
C VAL A 118 3.16 0.81 10.59
N TRP A 119 4.18 1.64 10.34
CA TRP A 119 4.44 2.20 9.02
C TRP A 119 5.91 2.07 8.66
N ASP A 120 6.18 2.09 7.38
CA ASP A 120 7.53 2.17 6.85
C ASP A 120 8.04 3.62 6.92
N LYS A 121 9.08 3.84 7.71
CA LYS A 121 9.71 5.16 7.89
C LYS A 121 10.77 5.48 6.84
N LYS A 122 11.21 4.46 6.09
CA LYS A 122 12.37 4.55 5.19
C LYS A 122 12.02 4.50 3.72
N GLY A 123 10.76 4.21 3.38
CA GLY A 123 10.35 3.88 2.03
C GLY A 123 10.68 2.44 1.62
N GLY A 124 10.07 1.97 0.53
CA GLY A 124 10.27 0.61 0.02
C GLY A 124 9.34 -0.46 0.59
N GLY A 125 8.44 -0.07 1.48
CA GLY A 125 7.37 -0.91 2.03
C GLY A 125 7.72 -1.64 3.32
N LEU A 126 6.72 -1.77 4.18
CA LEU A 126 6.82 -2.46 5.47
C LEU A 126 7.05 -3.97 5.25
N LYS A 127 8.17 -4.49 5.74
CA LYS A 127 8.54 -5.90 5.55
C LYS A 127 7.88 -6.84 6.55
N ALA A 128 7.62 -6.40 7.79
CA ALA A 128 7.05 -7.27 8.82
C ALA A 128 6.45 -6.53 10.01
N ILE A 129 5.48 -7.17 10.68
CA ILE A 129 5.03 -6.87 12.03
C ILE A 129 5.78 -7.81 12.98
N LYS A 130 6.48 -7.24 13.97
CA LYS A 130 7.30 -7.98 14.93
C LYS A 130 6.69 -7.90 16.34
N LYS A 131 7.28 -8.66 17.30
CA LYS A 131 6.89 -8.68 18.72
C LYS A 131 5.42 -9.06 18.96
N LEU A 132 4.90 -9.97 18.14
CA LEU A 132 3.57 -10.55 18.32
C LEU A 132 3.57 -11.63 19.40
N LYS A 133 2.41 -11.92 19.99
CA LYS A 133 2.25 -13.06 20.90
C LYS A 133 2.10 -14.36 20.08
N PRO A 134 2.72 -15.47 20.49
CA PRO A 134 2.48 -16.78 19.87
C PRO A 134 1.03 -17.24 20.03
N ASN A 135 0.60 -18.18 19.21
CA ASN A 135 -0.74 -18.83 19.26
C ASN A 135 -1.90 -17.82 19.35
N THR A 136 -1.73 -16.61 18.79
CA THR A 136 -2.66 -15.50 18.96
C THR A 136 -3.27 -15.10 17.62
N THR A 137 -4.58 -14.91 17.61
CA THR A 137 -5.30 -14.39 16.45
C THR A 137 -5.14 -12.88 16.35
N TYR A 138 -4.81 -12.42 15.16
CA TYR A 138 -4.74 -11.01 14.80
C TYR A 138 -5.60 -10.72 13.57
N TYR A 139 -6.23 -9.56 13.59
CA TYR A 139 -6.92 -8.96 12.47
C TYR A 139 -5.99 -7.88 11.90
N ILE A 140 -5.74 -7.94 10.60
CA ILE A 140 -4.77 -7.08 9.93
C ILE A 140 -5.46 -6.40 8.75
N ARG A 141 -5.21 -5.13 8.59
CA ARG A 141 -5.53 -4.35 7.39
C ARG A 141 -4.37 -3.45 7.05
N TYR A 142 -4.27 -3.06 5.81
CA TYR A 142 -3.18 -2.21 5.34
C TYR A 142 -3.71 -1.05 4.52
N SER A 143 -2.88 -0.05 4.37
CA SER A 143 -3.11 1.04 3.46
C SER A 143 -1.85 1.30 2.65
N ILE A 144 -2.05 1.94 1.52
CA ILE A 144 -1.00 2.39 0.62
C ILE A 144 -1.05 3.90 0.67
N THR A 145 0.08 4.53 0.90
CA THR A 145 0.23 5.97 0.76
C THR A 145 1.44 6.24 -0.10
N THR A 146 1.34 7.23 -0.95
CA THR A 146 2.46 7.70 -1.77
C THR A 146 3.23 8.81 -1.07
N ASP A 147 2.69 9.34 0.02
CA ASP A 147 3.28 10.44 0.75
C ASP A 147 3.34 10.16 2.26
N VAL A 148 4.55 9.99 2.77
CA VAL A 148 4.83 9.71 4.19
C VAL A 148 4.62 10.96 5.06
N SER A 149 4.72 12.16 4.48
CA SER A 149 4.50 13.42 5.19
C SER A 149 3.05 13.57 5.69
N THR A 150 2.11 12.91 5.03
CA THR A 150 0.68 12.91 5.37
C THR A 150 0.30 11.94 6.49
N LEU A 151 1.24 11.20 7.08
CA LEU A 151 0.94 10.21 8.13
C LEU A 151 0.23 10.83 9.36
N LYS A 152 0.54 12.06 9.73
CA LYS A 152 -0.20 12.79 10.77
C LYS A 152 -1.63 13.11 10.33
N GLY A 153 -1.82 13.50 9.07
CA GLY A 153 -3.12 13.71 8.44
C GLY A 153 -3.90 12.42 8.27
N TYR A 154 -3.23 11.29 8.00
CA TYR A 154 -3.83 9.98 7.80
C TYR A 154 -4.59 9.47 9.04
N LYS A 155 -4.09 9.73 10.24
CA LYS A 155 -4.83 9.50 11.50
C LYS A 155 -6.09 10.35 11.61
N LYS A 156 -6.06 11.57 11.08
CA LYS A 156 -7.16 12.56 11.14
C LYS A 156 -8.30 12.25 10.16
N ILE A 157 -7.98 11.72 8.97
CA ILE A 157 -8.94 11.45 7.90
C ILE A 157 -9.46 10.01 7.90
N GLY A 158 -9.09 9.19 8.89
CA GLY A 158 -9.58 7.81 9.00
C GLY A 158 -9.22 6.95 7.79
N GLY A 159 -7.97 6.93 7.41
CA GLY A 159 -7.35 6.28 6.27
C GLY A 159 -8.13 5.18 5.53
N ILE A 160 -7.93 5.10 4.23
CA ILE A 160 -8.58 4.10 3.38
C ILE A 160 -7.90 2.75 3.62
N TRP A 161 -8.59 1.83 4.27
CA TRP A 161 -8.08 0.54 4.67
C TRP A 161 -8.52 -0.59 3.73
N SER A 162 -7.63 -1.53 3.49
CA SER A 162 -7.96 -2.79 2.82
C SER A 162 -9.02 -3.59 3.58
N LYS A 163 -9.64 -4.57 2.92
CA LYS A 163 -10.42 -5.60 3.62
C LYS A 163 -9.53 -6.31 4.65
N THR A 164 -10.11 -6.56 5.82
CA THR A 164 -9.43 -7.24 6.94
C THR A 164 -9.07 -8.68 6.62
N ILE A 165 -7.90 -9.11 7.04
CA ILE A 165 -7.46 -10.50 7.03
C ILE A 165 -7.31 -11.00 8.46
N LYS A 166 -7.82 -12.20 8.75
CA LYS A 166 -7.65 -12.90 10.02
C LYS A 166 -6.48 -13.87 9.90
N VAL A 167 -5.51 -13.77 10.79
CA VAL A 167 -4.33 -14.65 10.86
C VAL A 167 -4.11 -15.09 12.30
N LYS A 168 -3.51 -16.28 12.48
CA LYS A 168 -3.10 -16.79 13.79
C LYS A 168 -1.59 -17.04 13.75
N THR A 169 -0.85 -16.49 14.70
CA THR A 169 0.57 -16.74 14.86
C THR A 169 0.81 -18.19 15.26
N LYS A 170 1.97 -18.75 14.88
CA LYS A 170 2.32 -20.13 15.22
C LYS A 170 2.47 -20.30 16.73
N ASN A 171 2.28 -21.52 17.20
CA ASN A 171 2.47 -21.89 18.60
C ASN A 171 3.98 -22.01 18.92
N ASN A 172 4.31 -22.03 20.22
CA ASN A 172 5.59 -22.54 20.70
C ASN A 172 5.57 -24.06 20.57
N THR A 173 6.49 -24.62 19.82
CA THR A 173 6.68 -26.07 19.79
C THR A 173 7.66 -26.40 20.89
N PHE A 174 7.22 -27.12 21.92
CA PHE A 174 8.09 -27.68 22.93
C PHE A 174 8.43 -29.12 22.49
N TYR A 175 9.69 -29.41 22.35
CA TYR A 175 10.16 -30.79 22.22
C TYR A 175 10.51 -31.30 23.62
N ILE A 176 9.74 -32.24 24.15
CA ILE A 176 10.09 -32.97 25.37
C ILE A 176 10.99 -34.11 24.96
N ARG A 177 12.28 -34.04 25.31
CA ARG A 177 13.17 -35.20 25.19
C ARG A 177 13.02 -36.03 26.48
N TYR A 178 12.51 -37.22 26.34
CA TYR A 178 12.60 -38.22 27.42
C TYR A 178 14.01 -38.79 27.37
N HIS A 179 14.78 -38.62 28.45
CA HIS A 179 15.96 -39.44 28.69
C HIS A 179 15.48 -40.63 29.52
N SER A 180 15.39 -41.80 28.91
CA SER A 180 15.28 -43.08 29.67
C SER A 180 16.68 -43.38 30.20
N HIS A 181 16.87 -43.33 31.49
CA HIS A 181 17.98 -43.98 32.17
C HIS A 181 17.65 -45.43 32.32
N TYR A 182 18.36 -46.29 31.59
CA TYR A 182 18.43 -47.72 31.91
C TYR A 182 19.65 -47.93 32.80
#